data_193f2628581f4ba5f21998e7057d4b93
#
_entry.id   193f2628581f4ba5f21998e7057d4b93
#
_cell.length_a   1.000
_cell.length_b   1.000
_cell.length_c   1.000
_cell.angle_alpha   90.00
_cell.angle_beta   90.00
_cell.angle_gamma   90.00
#
_symmetry.space_group_name_H-M   'P 1'
#
loop_
_entity.id
_entity.type
_entity.pdbx_description
1 polymer ?
#
loop_
_entity_poly.entity_id
_entity_poly.type
_entity_poly.pdbx_seq_one_letter_code
_entity_poly.pdbx_strand_id
1 'polypeptide(L)'
;MKKSIFILLSLFITVLHCKNQAQPVDNKILSFYRQYSIFTNPGEYELMYANLPDSLAEICKLIKAQLIHPVADLPKYRNLIPPERSYEDLKYPTVLTILAGLKTYNPDGLIINRKPADRLVVSCRYHAILLASILKHRGIPARVRYGFATYLYPKYHIYHVICEVWNGNEKRWILVDPDRQMIDISSQQFEFAGNVWIKNQQGKLDPNTYGVPNWWGSHPILDVLCHDLASVLGTEHTYYNRPPISADTTMNVKNMPINQIDTINKISALMANVDANFNELQKIYNENKQLQFSNP
;
A
#
# COMPACT_ATOMS: atom_id res chain seq x y z
N MET A 1 13.21 -46.94 -64.38
CA MET A 1 13.68 -46.54 -63.01
C MET A 1 13.48 -45.06 -62.88
N LYS A 2 12.41 -44.62 -62.17
CA LYS A 2 12.13 -43.20 -61.92
C LYS A 2 12.59 -42.91 -60.49
N LYS A 3 13.56 -42.02 -60.31
CA LYS A 3 14.00 -41.54 -58.99
C LYS A 3 13.12 -40.36 -58.58
N SER A 4 12.33 -40.55 -57.52
CA SER A 4 11.60 -39.47 -56.88
C SER A 4 12.51 -38.75 -55.87
N ILE A 5 12.65 -37.45 -56.07
CA ILE A 5 13.37 -36.54 -55.18
C ILE A 5 12.34 -36.01 -54.19
N PHE A 6 12.47 -36.35 -52.89
CA PHE A 6 11.72 -35.72 -51.81
C PHE A 6 12.44 -34.44 -51.36
N ILE A 7 11.80 -33.29 -51.59
CA ILE A 7 12.26 -32.01 -51.04
C ILE A 7 11.62 -31.85 -49.65
N LEU A 8 12.43 -31.91 -48.61
CA LEU A 8 12.03 -31.58 -47.24
C LEU A 8 12.03 -30.06 -47.09
N LEU A 9 10.82 -29.47 -47.00
CA LEU A 9 10.67 -28.05 -46.66
C LEU A 9 10.68 -27.91 -45.16
N SER A 10 11.81 -27.48 -44.58
CA SER A 10 11.91 -27.12 -43.16
C SER A 10 11.29 -25.75 -42.91
N LEU A 11 10.12 -25.71 -42.28
CA LEU A 11 9.48 -24.50 -41.81
C LEU A 11 10.24 -24.02 -40.55
N PHE A 12 11.06 -23.00 -40.67
CA PHE A 12 11.57 -22.25 -39.50
C PHE A 12 10.46 -21.39 -38.93
N ILE A 13 9.85 -21.84 -37.85
CA ILE A 13 8.96 -21.00 -37.03
C ILE A 13 9.84 -20.13 -36.15
N THR A 14 10.09 -18.90 -36.57
CA THR A 14 10.65 -17.85 -35.69
C THR A 14 9.61 -17.46 -34.67
N VAL A 15 9.74 -17.99 -33.45
CA VAL A 15 8.98 -17.52 -32.27
C VAL A 15 9.52 -16.13 -31.93
N LEU A 16 8.82 -15.10 -32.36
CA LEU A 16 9.02 -13.73 -31.87
C LEU A 16 8.68 -13.70 -30.39
N HIS A 17 9.71 -13.76 -29.53
CA HIS A 17 9.58 -13.39 -28.15
C HIS A 17 9.33 -11.87 -28.08
N CYS A 18 8.07 -11.45 -28.10
CA CYS A 18 7.69 -10.13 -27.63
C CYS A 18 8.01 -10.05 -26.14
N LYS A 19 9.21 -9.58 -25.80
CA LYS A 19 9.46 -9.04 -24.46
C LYS A 19 8.51 -7.86 -24.31
N ASN A 20 7.46 -8.02 -23.53
CA ASN A 20 6.66 -6.91 -23.05
C ASN A 20 7.60 -6.01 -22.24
N GLN A 21 8.25 -5.06 -22.90
CA GLN A 21 8.96 -3.99 -22.21
C GLN A 21 7.87 -3.14 -21.55
N ALA A 22 7.83 -3.14 -20.23
CA ALA A 22 6.99 -2.22 -19.51
C ALA A 22 7.24 -0.81 -20.03
N GLN A 23 6.17 -0.09 -20.38
CA GLN A 23 6.27 1.29 -20.85
C GLN A 23 6.98 2.12 -19.77
N PRO A 24 7.92 3.01 -20.15
CA PRO A 24 8.60 3.84 -19.17
C PRO A 24 7.57 4.70 -18.42
N VAL A 25 7.68 4.74 -17.10
CA VAL A 25 6.81 5.57 -16.26
C VAL A 25 7.05 7.04 -16.57
N ASP A 26 5.98 7.81 -16.77
CA ASP A 26 6.05 9.25 -17.07
C ASP A 26 6.73 10.00 -15.91
N ASN A 27 7.66 10.89 -16.23
CA ASN A 27 8.33 11.75 -15.26
C ASN A 27 7.35 12.61 -14.44
N LYS A 28 6.19 12.96 -14.99
CA LYS A 28 5.13 13.69 -14.24
C LYS A 28 4.58 12.84 -13.10
N ILE A 29 4.36 11.56 -13.34
CA ILE A 29 3.90 10.61 -12.30
C ILE A 29 4.96 10.44 -11.22
N LEU A 30 6.22 10.26 -11.60
CA LEU A 30 7.31 10.18 -10.64
C LEU A 30 7.46 11.49 -9.85
N SER A 31 7.26 12.64 -10.50
CA SER A 31 7.28 13.95 -9.84
C SER A 31 6.14 14.10 -8.83
N PHE A 32 4.93 13.65 -9.18
CA PHE A 32 3.78 13.63 -8.25
C PHE A 32 4.11 12.83 -6.98
N TYR A 33 4.67 11.63 -7.12
CA TYR A 33 4.99 10.77 -5.97
C TYR A 33 6.24 11.20 -5.18
N ARG A 34 7.00 12.21 -5.65
CA ARG A 34 8.03 12.90 -4.83
C ARG A 34 7.43 13.95 -3.91
N GLN A 35 6.23 14.46 -4.19
CA GLN A 35 5.60 15.49 -3.38
C GLN A 35 4.96 14.88 -2.12
N TYR A 36 5.00 15.63 -1.04
CA TYR A 36 4.26 15.28 0.17
C TYR A 36 2.74 15.38 -0.08
N SER A 37 1.99 14.44 0.47
CA SER A 37 0.56 14.60 0.71
C SER A 37 0.33 15.24 2.08
N ILE A 38 -0.91 15.57 2.41
CA ILE A 38 -1.27 16.05 3.76
C ILE A 38 -0.95 15.01 4.85
N PHE A 39 -0.95 13.70 4.50
CA PHE A 39 -0.66 12.61 5.43
C PHE A 39 0.84 12.33 5.57
N THR A 40 1.63 12.62 4.53
CA THR A 40 3.07 12.32 4.50
C THR A 40 3.96 13.54 4.76
N ASN A 41 3.37 14.74 4.89
CA ASN A 41 4.14 15.97 5.18
C ASN A 41 4.67 15.96 6.62
N PRO A 42 6.01 16.03 6.83
CA PRO A 42 6.60 16.09 8.16
C PRO A 42 6.44 17.45 8.84
N GLY A 43 6.12 18.52 8.08
CA GLY A 43 5.99 19.89 8.56
C GLY A 43 7.24 20.38 9.28
N GLU A 44 7.06 20.99 10.45
CA GLU A 44 8.14 21.53 11.28
C GLU A 44 9.12 20.46 11.81
N TYR A 45 8.79 19.18 11.73
CA TYR A 45 9.65 18.07 12.16
C TYR A 45 10.57 17.53 11.05
N GLU A 46 10.62 18.16 9.87
CA GLU A 46 11.45 17.69 8.75
C GLU A 46 12.93 17.56 9.11
N LEU A 47 13.43 18.42 10.01
CA LEU A 47 14.81 18.35 10.52
C LEU A 47 15.14 17.01 11.23
N MET A 48 14.14 16.24 11.69
CA MET A 48 14.37 14.88 12.22
C MET A 48 14.88 13.91 11.16
N TYR A 49 14.85 14.28 9.87
CA TYR A 49 15.35 13.47 8.76
C TYR A 49 16.81 13.74 8.38
N ALA A 50 17.48 14.69 9.04
CA ALA A 50 18.83 15.14 8.65
C ALA A 50 19.93 14.05 8.71
N ASN A 51 19.82 13.09 9.65
CA ASN A 51 20.87 12.09 9.91
C ASN A 51 20.33 10.65 9.76
N LEU A 52 19.44 10.40 8.78
CA LEU A 52 18.89 9.08 8.54
C LEU A 52 19.87 8.18 7.76
N PRO A 53 19.84 6.87 7.98
CA PRO A 53 20.63 5.90 7.21
C PRO A 53 20.36 6.01 5.71
N ASP A 54 21.34 5.65 4.88
CA ASP A 54 21.20 5.74 3.42
C ASP A 54 20.44 4.58 2.80
N SER A 55 20.61 3.36 3.34
CA SER A 55 19.99 2.18 2.77
C SER A 55 18.53 2.05 3.17
N LEU A 56 17.71 1.58 2.23
CA LEU A 56 16.29 1.33 2.46
C LEU A 56 16.05 0.34 3.60
N ALA A 57 16.91 -0.68 3.72
CA ALA A 57 16.83 -1.67 4.79
C ALA A 57 17.05 -1.05 6.18
N GLU A 58 18.02 -0.17 6.31
CA GLU A 58 18.29 0.53 7.56
C GLU A 58 17.21 1.55 7.91
N ILE A 59 16.61 2.20 6.91
CA ILE A 59 15.44 3.06 7.12
C ILE A 59 14.26 2.25 7.65
N CYS A 60 13.95 1.09 7.07
CA CYS A 60 12.90 0.21 7.56
C CYS A 60 13.17 -0.26 9.01
N LYS A 61 14.42 -0.62 9.31
CA LYS A 61 14.85 -0.97 10.68
C LYS A 61 14.68 0.20 11.64
N LEU A 62 15.03 1.40 11.22
CA LEU A 62 14.87 2.62 12.04
C LEU A 62 13.38 2.90 12.30
N ILE A 63 12.52 2.82 11.28
CA ILE A 63 11.06 2.99 11.44
C ILE A 63 10.51 1.97 12.43
N LYS A 64 10.90 0.71 12.29
CA LYS A 64 10.49 -0.38 13.21
C LYS A 64 10.96 -0.12 14.66
N ALA A 65 12.07 0.58 14.85
CA ALA A 65 12.53 0.99 16.15
C ALA A 65 11.70 2.14 16.78
N GLN A 66 10.93 2.90 15.98
CA GLN A 66 10.06 3.97 16.47
C GLN A 66 8.65 3.49 16.82
N LEU A 67 8.16 2.45 16.14
CA LEU A 67 6.76 2.06 16.13
C LEU A 67 6.60 0.60 16.61
N ILE A 68 5.48 0.32 17.29
CA ILE A 68 5.08 -1.01 17.74
C ILE A 68 3.75 -1.32 17.08
N HIS A 69 3.67 -2.43 16.32
CA HIS A 69 2.40 -2.85 15.76
C HIS A 69 1.50 -3.45 16.85
N PRO A 70 0.23 -2.96 17.03
CA PRO A 70 -0.62 -3.32 18.17
C PRO A 70 -0.94 -4.81 18.25
N VAL A 71 -1.08 -5.49 17.10
CA VAL A 71 -1.40 -6.92 17.06
C VAL A 71 -0.12 -7.77 17.03
N ALA A 72 0.86 -7.40 16.22
CA ALA A 72 2.02 -8.27 15.96
C ALA A 72 3.15 -8.13 16.99
N ASP A 73 3.38 -6.93 17.51
CA ASP A 73 4.53 -6.63 18.37
C ASP A 73 4.17 -6.32 19.81
N LEU A 74 3.05 -5.66 20.05
CA LEU A 74 2.64 -5.25 21.41
C LEU A 74 2.65 -6.40 22.42
N PRO A 75 2.27 -7.65 22.08
CA PRO A 75 2.38 -8.76 23.02
C PRO A 75 3.77 -8.95 23.65
N LYS A 76 4.84 -8.61 22.91
CA LYS A 76 6.24 -8.69 23.39
C LYS A 76 6.59 -7.57 24.37
N TYR A 77 5.86 -6.45 24.33
CA TYR A 77 6.15 -5.24 25.10
C TYR A 77 5.03 -4.87 26.09
N ARG A 78 4.04 -5.76 26.26
CA ARG A 78 2.82 -5.49 27.05
C ARG A 78 3.10 -4.96 28.46
N ASN A 79 4.14 -5.46 29.11
CA ASN A 79 4.53 -5.02 30.45
C ASN A 79 5.27 -3.66 30.49
N LEU A 80 5.63 -3.12 29.32
CA LEU A 80 6.39 -1.87 29.17
C LEU A 80 5.52 -0.73 28.59
N ILE A 81 4.33 -1.07 28.10
CA ILE A 81 3.39 -0.14 27.47
C ILE A 81 2.13 -0.08 28.34
N PRO A 82 1.74 1.10 28.84
CA PRO A 82 0.50 1.28 29.59
C PRO A 82 -0.73 0.83 28.76
N PRO A 83 -1.75 0.20 29.39
CA PRO A 83 -2.92 -0.31 28.67
C PRO A 83 -3.65 0.73 27.81
N GLU A 84 -3.71 1.98 28.24
CA GLU A 84 -4.33 3.11 27.52
C GLU A 84 -3.57 3.49 26.25
N ARG A 85 -2.34 3.01 26.05
CA ARG A 85 -1.52 3.18 24.86
C ARG A 85 -1.51 1.93 23.97
N SER A 86 -2.36 0.95 24.24
CA SER A 86 -2.37 -0.31 23.47
C SER A 86 -2.79 -0.14 21.99
N TYR A 87 -3.38 1.01 21.64
CA TYR A 87 -3.81 1.35 20.29
C TYR A 87 -3.90 2.88 20.11
N GLU A 88 -2.99 3.46 19.32
CA GLU A 88 -2.85 4.92 19.22
C GLU A 88 -3.13 5.46 17.80
N ASP A 89 -3.67 4.65 16.88
CA ASP A 89 -3.90 5.02 15.47
C ASP A 89 -4.65 6.35 15.30
N LEU A 90 -5.68 6.60 16.09
CA LEU A 90 -6.47 7.83 16.01
C LEU A 90 -5.74 9.09 16.52
N LYS A 91 -4.67 8.91 17.31
CA LYS A 91 -3.90 10.04 17.85
C LYS A 91 -2.90 10.59 16.82
N TYR A 92 -2.47 9.76 15.87
CA TYR A 92 -1.36 10.08 14.99
C TYR A 92 -1.70 9.91 13.49
N PRO A 93 -2.78 10.52 12.97
CA PRO A 93 -3.29 10.23 11.62
C PRO A 93 -2.33 10.64 10.49
N THR A 94 -1.36 11.51 10.76
CA THR A 94 -0.39 12.04 9.78
C THR A 94 1.05 11.84 10.26
N VAL A 95 2.01 11.97 9.34
CA VAL A 95 3.44 11.95 9.70
C VAL A 95 3.80 13.10 10.63
N LEU A 96 3.22 14.28 10.44
CA LEU A 96 3.39 15.41 11.36
C LEU A 96 3.07 14.99 12.81
N THR A 97 1.92 14.36 13.02
CA THR A 97 1.50 13.94 14.36
C THR A 97 2.31 12.75 14.89
N ILE A 98 2.75 11.81 14.02
CA ILE A 98 3.69 10.74 14.39
C ILE A 98 4.99 11.32 14.94
N LEU A 99 5.61 12.25 14.20
CA LEU A 99 6.89 12.86 14.60
C LEU A 99 6.75 13.70 15.87
N ALA A 100 5.65 14.44 15.99
CA ALA A 100 5.31 15.16 17.23
C ALA A 100 5.20 14.20 18.44
N GLY A 101 4.48 13.10 18.28
CA GLY A 101 4.34 12.08 19.33
C GLY A 101 5.68 11.44 19.69
N LEU A 102 6.49 11.06 18.72
CA LEU A 102 7.83 10.51 18.95
C LEU A 102 8.74 11.48 19.68
N LYS A 103 8.69 12.77 19.33
CA LYS A 103 9.49 13.82 19.99
C LYS A 103 9.03 14.10 21.42
N THR A 104 7.74 13.98 21.68
CA THR A 104 7.17 14.11 23.05
C THR A 104 7.69 13.03 24.00
N TYR A 105 7.80 11.78 23.53
CA TYR A 105 8.31 10.67 24.36
C TYR A 105 9.85 10.66 24.43
N ASN A 106 10.54 11.13 23.39
CA ASN A 106 11.99 11.22 23.40
C ASN A 106 12.47 12.34 22.44
N PRO A 107 13.12 13.41 22.96
CA PRO A 107 13.53 14.57 22.17
C PRO A 107 14.64 14.30 21.15
N ASP A 108 15.36 13.15 21.25
CA ASP A 108 16.49 12.81 20.37
C ASP A 108 16.05 12.51 18.91
N GLY A 109 14.75 12.59 18.61
CA GLY A 109 14.22 12.38 17.25
C GLY A 109 14.13 10.91 16.88
N LEU A 110 14.49 10.56 15.64
CA LEU A 110 14.45 9.19 15.13
C LEU A 110 15.74 8.45 15.50
N ILE A 111 15.67 7.54 16.47
CA ILE A 111 16.81 6.80 17.00
C ILE A 111 16.60 5.29 16.98
N ILE A 112 17.65 4.53 16.64
CA ILE A 112 17.56 3.06 16.51
C ILE A 112 17.34 2.36 17.87
N ASN A 113 17.86 2.93 18.96
CA ASN A 113 17.79 2.36 20.31
C ASN A 113 16.65 2.94 21.14
N ARG A 114 15.55 3.39 20.52
CA ARG A 114 14.38 3.91 21.22
C ARG A 114 13.80 2.84 22.17
N LYS A 115 13.63 3.21 23.45
CA LYS A 115 13.03 2.33 24.44
C LYS A 115 11.59 1.97 24.03
N PRO A 116 11.11 0.75 24.31
CA PRO A 116 9.72 0.37 23.97
C PRO A 116 8.66 1.34 24.51
N ALA A 117 8.82 1.82 25.75
CA ALA A 117 7.89 2.78 26.35
C ALA A 117 7.80 4.12 25.61
N ASP A 118 8.83 4.48 24.84
CA ASP A 118 8.89 5.74 24.09
C ASP A 118 8.43 5.59 22.63
N ARG A 119 8.05 4.35 22.20
CA ARG A 119 7.55 4.07 20.85
C ARG A 119 6.05 4.32 20.79
N LEU A 120 5.55 4.64 19.58
CA LEU A 120 4.10 4.72 19.34
C LEU A 120 3.52 3.35 19.01
N VAL A 121 2.31 3.07 19.52
CA VAL A 121 1.62 1.79 19.25
C VAL A 121 0.60 2.01 18.13
N VAL A 122 1.05 1.79 16.89
CA VAL A 122 0.29 2.09 15.67
C VAL A 122 0.44 0.98 14.63
N SER A 123 -0.57 0.81 13.79
CA SER A 123 -0.65 -0.27 12.80
C SER A 123 0.22 -0.04 11.56
N CYS A 124 0.18 -0.98 10.60
CA CYS A 124 1.07 -1.01 9.43
C CYS A 124 1.02 0.25 8.56
N ARG A 125 -0.15 0.90 8.41
CA ARG A 125 -0.28 2.16 7.65
C ARG A 125 0.71 3.23 8.14
N TYR A 126 0.91 3.35 9.44
CA TYR A 126 1.76 4.39 10.04
C TYR A 126 3.24 4.15 9.75
N HIS A 127 3.64 2.88 9.68
CA HIS A 127 4.97 2.51 9.19
C HIS A 127 5.13 2.90 7.72
N ALA A 128 4.11 2.65 6.90
CA ALA A 128 4.15 2.94 5.45
C ALA A 128 4.17 4.44 5.16
N ILE A 129 3.30 5.26 5.80
CA ILE A 129 3.32 6.72 5.57
C ILE A 129 4.62 7.38 6.06
N LEU A 130 5.21 6.89 7.15
CA LEU A 130 6.50 7.39 7.64
C LEU A 130 7.63 7.04 6.66
N LEU A 131 7.65 5.82 6.10
CA LEU A 131 8.60 5.44 5.05
C LEU A 131 8.43 6.33 3.82
N ALA A 132 7.20 6.49 3.33
CA ALA A 132 6.90 7.34 2.16
C ALA A 132 7.36 8.78 2.39
N SER A 133 7.15 9.34 3.59
CA SER A 133 7.61 10.67 3.96
C SER A 133 9.14 10.80 3.89
N ILE A 134 9.87 9.87 4.50
CA ILE A 134 11.34 9.88 4.49
C ILE A 134 11.89 9.78 3.05
N LEU A 135 11.30 8.92 2.22
CA LEU A 135 11.73 8.74 0.83
C LEU A 135 11.44 9.98 -0.02
N LYS A 136 10.26 10.60 0.16
CA LYS A 136 9.90 11.86 -0.50
C LYS A 136 10.84 13.01 -0.10
N HIS A 137 11.24 13.10 1.16
CA HIS A 137 12.28 14.03 1.63
C HIS A 137 13.59 13.89 0.83
N ARG A 138 13.95 12.66 0.47
CA ARG A 138 15.13 12.33 -0.34
C ARG A 138 14.92 12.46 -1.85
N GLY A 139 13.76 12.95 -2.29
CA GLY A 139 13.41 13.04 -3.70
C GLY A 139 13.18 11.68 -4.38
N ILE A 140 13.01 10.60 -3.60
CA ILE A 140 12.70 9.26 -4.12
C ILE A 140 11.17 9.13 -4.23
N PRO A 141 10.62 8.86 -5.43
CA PRO A 141 9.20 8.64 -5.58
C PRO A 141 8.73 7.46 -4.74
N ALA A 142 7.71 7.69 -3.92
CA ALA A 142 7.12 6.66 -3.07
C ALA A 142 5.61 6.89 -2.92
N ARG A 143 4.84 5.81 -2.93
CA ARG A 143 3.39 5.82 -2.70
C ARG A 143 2.99 4.69 -1.76
N VAL A 144 1.99 4.96 -0.93
CA VAL A 144 1.44 3.96 -0.02
C VAL A 144 0.42 3.11 -0.77
N ARG A 145 0.40 1.80 -0.52
CA ARG A 145 -0.50 0.86 -1.16
C ARG A 145 -1.25 0.04 -0.11
N TYR A 146 -2.53 -0.08 -0.34
CA TYR A 146 -3.44 -0.91 0.46
C TYR A 146 -3.77 -2.17 -0.32
N GLY A 147 -3.70 -3.32 0.36
CA GLY A 147 -3.93 -4.61 -0.27
C GLY A 147 -3.95 -5.75 0.74
N PHE A 148 -3.54 -6.92 0.28
CA PHE A 148 -3.61 -8.14 1.08
C PHE A 148 -2.28 -8.87 1.09
N ALA A 149 -1.72 -9.08 2.30
CA ALA A 149 -0.49 -9.82 2.51
C ALA A 149 -0.77 -11.30 2.80
N THR A 150 -0.08 -12.19 2.08
CA THR A 150 -0.19 -13.64 2.25
C THR A 150 0.83 -14.20 3.23
N TYR A 151 1.86 -13.42 3.58
CA TYR A 151 2.96 -13.82 4.46
C TYR A 151 2.70 -13.58 5.96
N LEU A 152 1.60 -12.90 6.30
CA LEU A 152 1.32 -12.55 7.70
C LEU A 152 0.65 -13.70 8.45
N TYR A 153 -0.25 -14.43 7.78
CA TYR A 153 -1.02 -15.49 8.41
C TYR A 153 -1.28 -16.64 7.42
N PRO A 154 -0.93 -17.88 7.75
CA PRO A 154 -1.20 -19.02 6.87
C PRO A 154 -2.69 -19.12 6.48
N LYS A 155 -2.98 -19.37 5.20
CA LYS A 155 -4.33 -19.53 4.63
C LYS A 155 -5.19 -18.26 4.59
N TYR A 156 -4.72 -17.11 5.09
CA TYR A 156 -5.45 -15.85 5.07
C TYR A 156 -4.69 -14.78 4.30
N HIS A 157 -5.45 -13.90 3.67
CA HIS A 157 -4.97 -12.73 2.96
C HIS A 157 -5.29 -11.50 3.82
N ILE A 158 -4.34 -11.09 4.62
CA ILE A 158 -4.54 -10.07 5.65
C ILE A 158 -4.51 -8.69 5.02
N TYR A 159 -5.53 -7.88 5.28
CA TYR A 159 -5.52 -6.45 4.96
C TYR A 159 -4.25 -5.81 5.54
N HIS A 160 -3.43 -5.27 4.66
CA HIS A 160 -2.11 -4.75 5.02
C HIS A 160 -1.76 -3.54 4.18
N VAL A 161 -0.86 -2.70 4.70
CA VAL A 161 -0.44 -1.45 4.04
C VAL A 161 1.08 -1.43 3.95
N ILE A 162 1.57 -1.20 2.73
CA ILE A 162 2.98 -1.18 2.37
C ILE A 162 3.31 0.05 1.51
N CYS A 163 4.55 0.18 1.05
CA CYS A 163 4.95 1.18 0.07
C CYS A 163 5.30 0.55 -1.27
N GLU A 164 5.00 1.23 -2.38
CA GLU A 164 5.74 1.12 -3.62
C GLU A 164 6.80 2.23 -3.65
N VAL A 165 8.04 1.83 -3.90
CA VAL A 165 9.22 2.70 -3.94
C VAL A 165 9.85 2.62 -5.32
N TRP A 166 10.14 3.75 -5.94
CA TRP A 166 10.77 3.77 -7.25
C TRP A 166 12.26 3.41 -7.14
N ASN A 167 12.64 2.29 -7.76
CA ASN A 167 14.03 1.92 -7.95
C ASN A 167 14.56 2.59 -9.24
N GLY A 168 15.30 3.67 -9.10
CA GLY A 168 15.83 4.45 -10.23
C GLY A 168 16.84 3.68 -11.08
N ASN A 169 17.56 2.72 -10.51
CA ASN A 169 18.55 1.91 -11.22
C ASN A 169 17.85 0.88 -12.14
N GLU A 170 16.80 0.23 -11.62
CA GLU A 170 16.05 -0.79 -12.35
C GLU A 170 14.87 -0.21 -13.14
N LYS A 171 14.55 1.08 -12.94
CA LYS A 171 13.41 1.79 -13.55
C LYS A 171 12.08 1.07 -13.35
N ARG A 172 11.85 0.59 -12.12
CA ARG A 172 10.60 -0.08 -11.72
C ARG A 172 10.20 0.27 -10.30
N TRP A 173 8.95 0.08 -9.99
CA TRP A 173 8.46 0.07 -8.61
C TRP A 173 8.85 -1.23 -7.92
N ILE A 174 9.30 -1.13 -6.66
CA ILE A 174 9.51 -2.26 -5.76
C ILE A 174 8.56 -2.15 -4.57
N LEU A 175 8.08 -3.28 -4.06
CA LEU A 175 7.20 -3.32 -2.90
C LEU A 175 8.02 -3.44 -1.62
N VAL A 176 7.73 -2.58 -0.65
CA VAL A 176 8.47 -2.50 0.62
C VAL A 176 7.51 -2.48 1.79
N ASP A 177 7.64 -3.42 2.69
CA ASP A 177 6.93 -3.47 3.96
C ASP A 177 7.84 -3.00 5.11
N PRO A 178 7.72 -1.75 5.57
CA PRO A 178 8.55 -1.27 6.67
C PRO A 178 8.18 -1.88 8.02
N ASP A 179 6.96 -2.37 8.21
CA ASP A 179 6.56 -3.06 9.44
C ASP A 179 7.25 -4.42 9.57
N ARG A 180 7.38 -5.16 8.47
CA ARG A 180 8.06 -6.47 8.42
C ARG A 180 9.50 -6.39 7.96
N GLN A 181 9.98 -5.19 7.59
CA GLN A 181 11.34 -4.94 7.08
C GLN A 181 11.65 -5.80 5.83
N MET A 182 10.64 -6.01 4.98
CA MET A 182 10.75 -6.76 3.74
C MET A 182 10.91 -5.79 2.56
N ILE A 183 11.83 -6.12 1.65
CA ILE A 183 12.15 -5.30 0.47
C ILE A 183 12.00 -6.16 -0.77
N ASP A 184 11.44 -5.56 -1.83
CA ASP A 184 11.17 -6.19 -3.12
C ASP A 184 10.28 -7.42 -3.00
N ILE A 185 9.16 -7.24 -2.28
CA ILE A 185 8.13 -8.25 -2.06
C ILE A 185 7.51 -8.63 -3.41
N SER A 186 7.31 -9.93 -3.64
CA SER A 186 6.68 -10.41 -4.89
C SER A 186 5.17 -10.14 -4.92
N SER A 187 4.61 -10.09 -6.13
CA SER A 187 3.16 -10.00 -6.35
C SER A 187 2.37 -11.20 -5.85
N GLN A 188 3.03 -12.33 -5.54
CA GLN A 188 2.43 -13.50 -4.89
C GLN A 188 2.32 -13.32 -3.37
N GLN A 189 3.18 -12.49 -2.79
CA GLN A 189 3.18 -12.20 -1.36
C GLN A 189 2.30 -11.03 -0.99
N PHE A 190 2.09 -10.06 -1.91
CA PHE A 190 1.20 -8.93 -1.70
C PHE A 190 0.27 -8.75 -2.90
N GLU A 191 -1.03 -8.90 -2.68
CA GLU A 191 -2.07 -8.76 -3.70
C GLU A 191 -2.69 -7.37 -3.63
N PHE A 192 -2.61 -6.61 -4.74
CA PHE A 192 -3.29 -5.32 -4.84
C PHE A 192 -4.81 -5.47 -4.84
N ALA A 193 -5.48 -4.58 -4.15
CA ALA A 193 -6.93 -4.64 -3.92
C ALA A 193 -7.75 -4.71 -5.21
N GLY A 194 -7.34 -3.99 -6.28
CA GLY A 194 -8.01 -4.04 -7.58
C GLY A 194 -8.03 -5.44 -8.19
N ASN A 195 -6.89 -6.15 -8.15
CA ASN A 195 -6.81 -7.51 -8.66
C ASN A 195 -7.64 -8.49 -7.82
N VAL A 196 -7.66 -8.30 -6.50
CA VAL A 196 -8.47 -9.12 -5.59
C VAL A 196 -9.95 -8.89 -5.84
N TRP A 197 -10.39 -7.64 -6.05
CA TRP A 197 -11.77 -7.32 -6.40
C TRP A 197 -12.20 -8.05 -7.69
N ILE A 198 -11.41 -7.98 -8.76
CA ILE A 198 -11.72 -8.64 -10.04
C ILE A 198 -11.86 -10.15 -9.84
N LYS A 199 -10.93 -10.79 -9.12
CA LYS A 199 -11.00 -12.23 -8.80
C LYS A 199 -12.24 -12.57 -7.99
N ASN A 200 -12.63 -11.72 -7.02
CA ASN A 200 -13.83 -11.89 -6.21
C ASN A 200 -15.10 -11.84 -7.07
N GLN A 201 -15.23 -10.86 -7.96
CA GLN A 201 -16.38 -10.74 -8.87
C GLN A 201 -16.48 -11.93 -9.84
N GLN A 202 -15.36 -12.53 -10.21
CA GLN A 202 -15.29 -13.70 -11.06
C GLN A 202 -15.51 -15.04 -10.32
N GLY A 203 -15.68 -15.01 -8.99
CA GLY A 203 -15.79 -16.23 -8.18
C GLY A 203 -14.49 -17.05 -8.12
N LYS A 204 -13.34 -16.45 -8.37
CA LYS A 204 -12.02 -17.11 -8.44
C LYS A 204 -11.26 -17.12 -7.10
N LEU A 205 -11.87 -16.64 -6.03
CA LEU A 205 -11.32 -16.67 -4.68
C LEU A 205 -12.44 -16.91 -3.65
N ASP A 206 -12.06 -17.36 -2.46
CA ASP A 206 -12.96 -17.35 -1.30
C ASP A 206 -12.81 -16.01 -0.55
N PRO A 207 -13.79 -15.10 -0.60
CA PRO A 207 -13.68 -13.81 0.06
C PRO A 207 -13.56 -13.93 1.59
N ASN A 208 -14.02 -15.04 2.20
CA ASN A 208 -13.92 -15.23 3.65
C ASN A 208 -12.49 -15.44 4.14
N THR A 209 -11.53 -15.54 3.23
CA THR A 209 -10.09 -15.57 3.55
C THR A 209 -9.41 -14.20 3.45
N TYR A 210 -10.15 -13.14 3.04
CA TYR A 210 -9.64 -11.78 2.84
C TYR A 210 -10.19 -10.82 3.89
N GLY A 211 -9.32 -10.13 4.62
CA GLY A 211 -9.70 -9.13 5.62
C GLY A 211 -8.78 -9.10 6.84
N VAL A 212 -9.40 -8.92 8.01
CA VAL A 212 -8.75 -8.98 9.32
C VAL A 212 -9.65 -9.73 10.31
N PRO A 213 -9.16 -10.19 11.48
CA PRO A 213 -10.00 -10.81 12.49
C PRO A 213 -11.27 -10.01 12.77
N ASN A 214 -12.41 -10.71 12.76
CA ASN A 214 -13.76 -10.18 12.91
C ASN A 214 -14.31 -9.36 11.72
N TRP A 215 -13.58 -9.24 10.61
CA TRP A 215 -14.03 -8.51 9.42
C TRP A 215 -13.45 -9.14 8.15
N TRP A 216 -14.12 -10.18 7.66
CA TRP A 216 -13.77 -10.98 6.49
C TRP A 216 -14.84 -10.87 5.40
N GLY A 217 -14.48 -11.06 4.15
CA GLY A 217 -15.44 -11.15 3.05
C GLY A 217 -15.27 -10.10 1.96
N SER A 218 -16.30 -9.98 1.10
CA SER A 218 -16.26 -9.06 -0.03
C SER A 218 -16.28 -7.57 0.39
N HIS A 219 -16.82 -7.24 1.56
CA HIS A 219 -16.85 -5.86 2.03
C HIS A 219 -15.45 -5.33 2.38
N PRO A 220 -14.59 -6.03 3.17
CA PRO A 220 -13.20 -5.64 3.31
C PRO A 220 -12.46 -5.45 1.98
N ILE A 221 -12.73 -6.31 0.97
CA ILE A 221 -12.10 -6.17 -0.36
C ILE A 221 -12.50 -4.84 -1.02
N LEU A 222 -13.78 -4.45 -0.94
CA LEU A 222 -14.26 -3.16 -1.43
C LEU A 222 -13.59 -1.99 -0.70
N ASP A 223 -13.57 -2.03 0.63
CA ASP A 223 -13.02 -0.97 1.47
C ASP A 223 -11.52 -0.75 1.22
N VAL A 224 -10.75 -1.84 1.16
CA VAL A 224 -9.32 -1.81 0.85
C VAL A 224 -9.07 -1.22 -0.54
N LEU A 225 -9.91 -1.54 -1.53
CA LEU A 225 -9.82 -0.95 -2.87
C LEU A 225 -10.08 0.56 -2.86
N CYS A 226 -11.06 1.02 -2.09
CA CYS A 226 -11.34 2.45 -1.95
C CYS A 226 -10.15 3.18 -1.30
N HIS A 227 -9.55 2.61 -0.27
CA HIS A 227 -8.36 3.16 0.37
C HIS A 227 -7.14 3.16 -0.58
N ASP A 228 -6.93 2.09 -1.35
CA ASP A 228 -5.83 2.02 -2.31
C ASP A 228 -5.99 3.06 -3.43
N LEU A 229 -7.22 3.24 -3.94
CA LEU A 229 -7.53 4.28 -4.92
C LEU A 229 -7.22 5.69 -4.37
N ALA A 230 -7.71 6.03 -3.19
CA ALA A 230 -7.45 7.32 -2.58
C ALA A 230 -5.95 7.54 -2.34
N SER A 231 -5.26 6.50 -1.87
CA SER A 231 -3.82 6.54 -1.58
C SER A 231 -2.96 6.78 -2.82
N VAL A 232 -3.23 6.10 -3.94
CA VAL A 232 -2.49 6.35 -5.19
C VAL A 232 -2.78 7.73 -5.77
N LEU A 233 -3.87 8.36 -5.36
CA LEU A 233 -4.21 9.75 -5.70
C LEU A 233 -3.68 10.77 -4.67
N GLY A 234 -2.86 10.33 -3.72
CA GLY A 234 -2.16 11.19 -2.74
C GLY A 234 -2.96 11.48 -1.48
N THR A 235 -3.93 10.63 -1.12
CA THR A 235 -4.71 10.77 0.12
C THR A 235 -4.75 9.46 0.89
N GLU A 236 -3.77 9.26 1.77
CA GLU A 236 -3.54 8.03 2.53
C GLU A 236 -4.41 8.01 3.81
N HIS A 237 -5.73 7.85 3.68
CA HIS A 237 -6.69 7.89 4.79
C HIS A 237 -6.48 6.77 5.83
N THR A 238 -6.95 7.04 7.06
CA THR A 238 -6.95 6.05 8.14
C THR A 238 -8.03 4.99 7.92
N TYR A 239 -7.89 3.81 8.53
CA TYR A 239 -8.87 2.72 8.46
C TYR A 239 -10.27 3.06 8.98
N TYR A 240 -10.39 4.14 9.75
CA TYR A 240 -11.64 4.58 10.38
C TYR A 240 -12.40 5.59 9.51
N ASN A 241 -11.73 6.21 8.58
CA ASN A 241 -12.34 7.10 7.60
C ASN A 241 -12.68 6.30 6.35
N ARG A 242 -13.95 6.17 6.01
CA ARG A 242 -14.43 5.41 4.85
C ARG A 242 -15.24 6.31 3.93
N PRO A 243 -15.15 6.11 2.60
CA PRO A 243 -16.03 6.81 1.68
C PRO A 243 -17.45 6.23 1.76
N PRO A 244 -18.48 6.99 1.34
CA PRO A 244 -19.88 6.55 1.45
C PRO A 244 -20.16 5.16 0.88
N ILE A 245 -19.48 4.77 -0.20
CA ILE A 245 -19.67 3.47 -0.88
C ILE A 245 -19.31 2.26 -0.02
N SER A 246 -18.40 2.42 0.96
CA SER A 246 -17.96 1.35 1.89
C SER A 246 -18.20 1.68 3.36
N ALA A 247 -18.93 2.77 3.67
CA ALA A 247 -19.11 3.24 5.04
C ALA A 247 -19.93 2.28 5.91
N ASP A 248 -20.95 1.62 5.34
CA ASP A 248 -21.72 0.59 6.04
C ASP A 248 -20.97 -0.76 6.02
N THR A 249 -20.27 -1.06 7.10
CA THR A 249 -19.49 -2.29 7.23
C THR A 249 -20.33 -3.58 7.31
N THR A 250 -21.63 -3.46 7.46
CA THR A 250 -22.58 -4.59 7.49
C THR A 250 -23.18 -4.87 6.12
N MET A 251 -22.94 -3.99 5.14
CA MET A 251 -23.47 -4.08 3.79
C MET A 251 -23.04 -5.37 3.10
N ASN A 252 -24.00 -6.08 2.51
CA ASN A 252 -23.70 -7.16 1.58
C ASN A 252 -23.38 -6.58 0.20
N VAL A 253 -22.15 -6.70 -0.24
CA VAL A 253 -21.65 -6.18 -1.54
C VAL A 253 -22.48 -6.70 -2.72
N LYS A 254 -23.08 -7.90 -2.62
CA LYS A 254 -23.97 -8.45 -3.66
C LYS A 254 -25.25 -7.64 -3.86
N ASN A 255 -25.66 -6.85 -2.86
CA ASN A 255 -26.85 -5.99 -2.90
C ASN A 255 -26.55 -4.56 -3.36
N MET A 256 -25.30 -4.26 -3.72
CA MET A 256 -24.94 -2.94 -4.24
C MET A 256 -25.66 -2.65 -5.56
N PRO A 257 -26.04 -1.38 -5.80
CA PRO A 257 -26.54 -0.94 -7.11
C PRO A 257 -25.59 -1.29 -8.25
N ILE A 258 -26.11 -1.77 -9.37
CA ILE A 258 -25.29 -2.24 -10.50
C ILE A 258 -24.34 -1.15 -11.03
N ASN A 259 -24.77 0.08 -11.07
CA ASN A 259 -23.95 1.21 -11.51
C ASN A 259 -22.76 1.47 -10.57
N GLN A 260 -22.88 1.19 -9.26
CA GLN A 260 -21.77 1.26 -8.32
C GLN A 260 -20.81 0.09 -8.55
N ILE A 261 -21.31 -1.13 -8.73
CA ILE A 261 -20.50 -2.31 -9.08
C ILE A 261 -19.71 -2.05 -10.36
N ASP A 262 -20.34 -1.52 -11.41
CA ASP A 262 -19.68 -1.20 -12.68
C ASP A 262 -18.58 -0.14 -12.51
N THR A 263 -18.83 0.87 -11.67
CA THR A 263 -17.81 1.87 -11.34
C THR A 263 -16.61 1.24 -10.64
N ILE A 264 -16.82 0.39 -9.64
CA ILE A 264 -15.74 -0.30 -8.92
C ILE A 264 -15.01 -1.30 -9.84
N ASN A 265 -15.71 -2.01 -10.72
CA ASN A 265 -15.12 -2.89 -11.73
C ASN A 265 -14.19 -2.09 -12.67
N LYS A 266 -14.63 -0.92 -13.15
CA LYS A 266 -13.82 -0.02 -13.97
C LYS A 266 -12.57 0.46 -13.24
N ILE A 267 -12.71 0.95 -12.00
CA ILE A 267 -11.59 1.36 -11.15
C ILE A 267 -10.60 0.21 -10.99
N SER A 268 -11.08 -0.98 -10.66
CA SER A 268 -10.24 -2.17 -10.45
C SER A 268 -9.41 -2.52 -11.69
N ALA A 269 -10.01 -2.42 -12.88
CA ALA A 269 -9.30 -2.64 -14.15
C ALA A 269 -8.21 -1.58 -14.39
N LEU A 270 -8.51 -0.31 -14.11
CA LEU A 270 -7.55 0.80 -14.25
C LEU A 270 -6.41 0.70 -13.23
N MET A 271 -6.70 0.24 -12.00
CA MET A 271 -5.72 0.03 -10.93
C MET A 271 -4.66 -1.04 -11.25
N ALA A 272 -4.89 -1.88 -12.25
CA ALA A 272 -3.88 -2.84 -12.74
C ALA A 272 -2.63 -2.13 -13.31
N ASN A 273 -2.76 -0.89 -13.80
CA ASN A 273 -1.65 -0.04 -14.20
C ASN A 273 -1.94 1.42 -13.80
N VAL A 274 -1.68 1.72 -12.54
CA VAL A 274 -1.94 3.05 -11.95
C VAL A 274 -1.26 4.17 -12.75
N ASP A 275 -0.01 3.96 -13.15
CA ASP A 275 0.80 5.01 -13.79
C ASP A 275 0.22 5.42 -15.16
N ALA A 276 -0.19 4.44 -15.97
CA ALA A 276 -0.80 4.70 -17.27
C ALA A 276 -2.21 5.28 -17.17
N ASN A 277 -2.93 4.96 -16.10
CA ASN A 277 -4.35 5.30 -15.93
C ASN A 277 -4.59 6.39 -14.88
N PHE A 278 -3.54 7.06 -14.40
CA PHE A 278 -3.61 8.01 -13.29
C PHE A 278 -4.66 9.11 -13.49
N ASN A 279 -4.65 9.76 -14.66
CA ASN A 279 -5.58 10.85 -14.97
C ASN A 279 -7.05 10.38 -15.00
N GLU A 280 -7.31 9.17 -15.50
CA GLU A 280 -8.66 8.61 -15.55
C GLU A 280 -9.14 8.20 -14.15
N LEU A 281 -8.27 7.59 -13.34
CA LEU A 281 -8.56 7.28 -11.93
C LEU A 281 -8.88 8.56 -11.15
N GLN A 282 -8.08 9.62 -11.33
CA GLN A 282 -8.31 10.92 -10.69
C GLN A 282 -9.64 11.54 -11.13
N LYS A 283 -9.97 11.47 -12.43
CA LYS A 283 -11.26 11.95 -12.94
C LYS A 283 -12.43 11.22 -12.29
N ILE A 284 -12.42 9.88 -12.31
CA ILE A 284 -13.49 9.06 -11.71
C ILE A 284 -13.65 9.38 -10.22
N TYR A 285 -12.53 9.50 -9.49
CA TYR A 285 -12.55 9.82 -8.06
C TYR A 285 -13.16 11.19 -7.79
N ASN A 286 -12.76 12.23 -8.55
CA ASN A 286 -13.22 13.60 -8.36
C ASN A 286 -14.71 13.80 -8.75
N GLU A 287 -15.18 13.07 -9.75
CA GLU A 287 -16.57 13.15 -10.23
C GLU A 287 -17.57 12.31 -9.41
N ASN A 288 -17.07 11.37 -8.56
CA ASN A 288 -17.93 10.46 -7.81
C ASN A 288 -17.85 10.67 -6.29
N LYS A 289 -18.84 11.36 -5.74
CA LYS A 289 -18.94 11.65 -4.29
C LYS A 289 -19.01 10.37 -3.42
N GLN A 290 -19.45 9.24 -3.98
CA GLN A 290 -19.50 7.98 -3.24
C GLN A 290 -18.11 7.40 -2.93
N LEU A 291 -17.07 7.84 -3.67
CA LEU A 291 -15.68 7.42 -3.49
C LEU A 291 -14.87 8.39 -2.61
N GLN A 292 -15.39 9.60 -2.36
CA GLN A 292 -14.64 10.64 -1.67
C GLN A 292 -14.73 10.46 -0.17
N PHE A 293 -13.58 10.46 0.46
CA PHE A 293 -13.47 10.44 1.91
C PHE A 293 -13.80 11.83 2.49
N SER A 294 -14.36 11.87 3.69
CA SER A 294 -14.45 13.12 4.45
C SER A 294 -13.05 13.64 4.77
N ASN A 295 -12.90 14.96 4.85
CA ASN A 295 -11.63 15.56 5.28
C ASN A 295 -11.22 14.99 6.64
N PRO A 296 -9.91 14.75 6.86
CA PRO A 296 -9.38 14.25 8.10
C PRO A 296 -9.60 15.20 9.26
#